data_a7a7449f45031508a782be15e16170c4
#
_entry.id   a7a7449f45031508a782be15e16170c4
#
_cell.length_a   1.000
_cell.length_b   1.000
_cell.length_c   1.000
_cell.angle_alpha   90.00
_cell.angle_beta   90.00
_cell.angle_gamma   90.00
#
_symmetry.space_group_name_H-M   'P 1'
#
loop_
_entity.id
_entity.type
_entity.pdbx_description
1 polymer ?
#
loop_
_entity_poly.entity_id
_entity_poly.type
_entity_poly.pdbx_seq_one_letter_code
_entity_poly.pdbx_strand_id
1 'polypeptide(L)'
;MARNIYQELWELDIKPENNGCTVTSRGRDGKWVNPNADIKLDEQNELSSGGGDNAPNPLIAEFNSDKLEGKTYVAFKALMNNYVFNARQSEDYLGDNEVEDREIETFLDEIEKTAVMQMALEYINDELKANIDAAEFRAVTKKLWFEIYTNYFNGNPIPFSSGFEHIVVGESKSNPSANGVGGYHSWTKYLYDQESGRVNFNGYNYDNDLGRLSPDGAAVPHVATISMTYTPLDMDGKPMRRKRKNLGGFFVGPSPELQIAMPVVAYYESINGQFSGTEKQVEINDAVYSLVLYMETRENQTRGDRLRSFFPKFLRLKKSGPDPDPGPIQGEIQGDIAIVAILANPVGSDEAGKEWVEIENRSDRIITLDGFQLIDHKDRPEPLSMDIVPNQPVRVVVTRSTQNSMQLTNSGGSVSVVDPTGKLISKVEYPKSSDGELLFFT
;
A
#
# COMPACT_ATOMS: atom_id res chain seq x y z
N MET A 1 -4.76 8.17 -23.78
CA MET A 1 -4.70 7.41 -22.51
C MET A 1 -3.96 8.29 -21.50
N ALA A 2 -4.38 8.30 -20.27
CA ALA A 2 -3.64 8.99 -19.22
C ALA A 2 -2.24 8.34 -19.07
N ARG A 3 -1.25 9.15 -18.73
CA ARG A 3 0.14 8.70 -18.54
C ARG A 3 0.21 7.78 -17.32
N ASN A 4 0.82 6.62 -17.45
CA ASN A 4 1.04 5.71 -16.34
C ASN A 4 2.44 5.92 -15.74
N ILE A 5 2.58 6.93 -14.91
CA ILE A 5 3.87 7.32 -14.33
C ILE A 5 4.52 6.19 -13.52
N TYR A 6 3.74 5.36 -12.82
CA TYR A 6 4.29 4.29 -11.99
C TYR A 6 4.97 3.20 -12.81
N GLN A 7 4.41 2.84 -13.99
CA GLN A 7 5.05 1.94 -14.93
C GLN A 7 6.30 2.57 -15.54
N GLU A 8 6.23 3.83 -15.96
CA GLU A 8 7.37 4.53 -16.54
C GLU A 8 8.55 4.65 -15.57
N LEU A 9 8.28 4.98 -14.31
CA LEU A 9 9.29 5.02 -13.25
C LEU A 9 9.90 3.64 -13.01
N TRP A 10 9.07 2.59 -12.98
CA TRP A 10 9.54 1.22 -12.83
C TRP A 10 10.43 0.77 -13.98
N GLU A 11 10.00 0.99 -15.22
CA GLU A 11 10.79 0.67 -16.40
C GLU A 11 12.12 1.43 -16.47
N LEU A 12 12.12 2.69 -16.01
CA LEU A 12 13.33 3.48 -15.92
C LEU A 12 14.28 2.92 -14.86
N ASP A 13 13.75 2.58 -13.70
CA ASP A 13 14.51 2.13 -12.54
C ASP A 13 15.29 0.82 -12.81
N ILE A 14 14.66 -0.13 -13.49
CA ILE A 14 15.26 -1.45 -13.78
C ILE A 14 16.24 -1.46 -14.97
N LYS A 15 16.47 -0.32 -15.64
CA LYS A 15 17.47 -0.24 -16.71
C LYS A 15 18.87 -0.52 -16.15
N PRO A 16 19.76 -1.12 -16.96
CA PRO A 16 21.11 -1.50 -16.49
C PRO A 16 21.94 -0.36 -15.89
N GLU A 17 21.72 0.88 -16.36
CA GLU A 17 22.38 2.08 -15.88
C GLU A 17 21.79 2.64 -14.58
N ASN A 18 20.66 2.13 -14.12
CA ASN A 18 19.97 2.56 -12.93
C ASN A 18 20.01 1.49 -11.82
N ASN A 19 19.47 1.82 -10.65
CA ASN A 19 19.71 1.03 -9.45
C ASN A 19 18.64 -0.04 -9.16
N GLY A 20 17.54 -0.08 -9.91
CA GLY A 20 16.49 -1.08 -9.72
C GLY A 20 16.98 -2.51 -10.02
N CYS A 21 16.33 -3.48 -9.42
CA CYS A 21 16.65 -4.88 -9.56
C CYS A 21 15.59 -5.60 -10.39
N THR A 22 16.08 -6.49 -11.28
CA THR A 22 15.21 -7.48 -11.93
C THR A 22 14.86 -8.59 -10.95
N VAL A 23 13.62 -9.07 -11.00
CA VAL A 23 13.11 -10.07 -10.06
C VAL A 23 12.55 -11.27 -10.80
N THR A 24 12.74 -12.46 -10.26
CA THR A 24 12.16 -13.69 -10.77
C THR A 24 11.65 -14.59 -9.65
N SER A 25 10.73 -15.47 -10.02
CA SER A 25 10.25 -16.56 -9.18
C SER A 25 10.37 -17.88 -9.91
N ARG A 26 9.96 -18.98 -9.26
CA ARG A 26 9.93 -20.30 -9.88
C ARG A 26 8.72 -20.46 -10.78
N GLY A 27 8.93 -21.03 -11.96
CA GLY A 27 7.86 -21.50 -12.82
C GLY A 27 7.23 -22.82 -12.31
N ARG A 28 6.27 -23.34 -13.04
CA ARG A 28 5.61 -24.64 -12.71
C ARG A 28 6.57 -25.83 -12.72
N ASP A 29 7.64 -25.76 -13.49
CA ASP A 29 8.69 -26.80 -13.56
C ASP A 29 9.70 -26.68 -12.38
N GLY A 30 9.50 -25.76 -11.45
CA GLY A 30 10.37 -25.50 -10.31
C GLY A 30 11.67 -24.76 -10.63
N LYS A 31 11.90 -24.38 -11.89
CA LYS A 31 13.08 -23.61 -12.28
C LYS A 31 12.81 -22.11 -12.19
N TRP A 32 13.86 -21.32 -12.05
CA TRP A 32 13.77 -19.88 -12.14
C TRP A 32 13.34 -19.45 -13.55
N VAL A 33 12.27 -18.65 -13.67
CA VAL A 33 11.79 -18.14 -14.96
C VAL A 33 12.86 -17.29 -15.66
N ASN A 34 13.54 -16.44 -14.89
CA ASN A 34 14.73 -15.73 -15.35
C ASN A 34 15.92 -16.06 -14.43
N PRO A 35 16.81 -17.00 -14.82
CA PRO A 35 17.95 -17.37 -13.97
C PRO A 35 19.00 -16.27 -13.80
N ASN A 36 18.95 -15.22 -14.64
CA ASN A 36 19.88 -14.09 -14.60
C ASN A 36 19.30 -12.86 -13.86
N ALA A 37 18.12 -12.98 -13.25
CA ALA A 37 17.55 -11.90 -12.47
C ALA A 37 18.39 -11.59 -11.23
N ASP A 38 18.41 -10.31 -10.83
CA ASP A 38 19.14 -9.83 -9.65
C ASP A 38 18.58 -10.41 -8.34
N ILE A 39 17.26 -10.65 -8.29
CA ILE A 39 16.57 -11.18 -7.12
C ILE A 39 15.77 -12.43 -7.51
N LYS A 40 15.95 -13.52 -6.75
CA LYS A 40 15.20 -14.75 -6.90
C LYS A 40 14.33 -15.00 -5.66
N LEU A 41 13.01 -14.98 -5.85
CA LEU A 41 12.03 -15.19 -4.78
C LEU A 41 11.62 -16.65 -4.72
N ASP A 42 11.75 -17.27 -3.55
CA ASP A 42 11.22 -18.61 -3.27
C ASP A 42 9.86 -18.49 -2.56
N GLU A 43 8.81 -18.37 -3.34
CA GLU A 43 7.45 -18.18 -2.90
C GLU A 43 6.84 -19.47 -2.40
N GLN A 44 6.76 -19.63 -1.10
CA GLN A 44 6.22 -20.81 -0.43
C GLN A 44 4.89 -20.45 0.22
N ASN A 45 3.92 -21.33 0.11
CA ASN A 45 2.56 -21.10 0.64
C ASN A 45 2.52 -21.03 2.15
N GLU A 46 1.76 -20.09 2.68
CA GLU A 46 1.22 -20.16 4.03
C GLU A 46 -0.14 -20.88 3.97
N LEU A 47 -0.36 -21.86 4.85
CA LEU A 47 -1.69 -22.46 5.02
C LEU A 47 -2.59 -21.42 5.72
N SER A 48 -3.71 -21.07 5.08
CA SER A 48 -4.65 -20.01 5.46
C SER A 48 -5.23 -20.13 6.88
N SER A 49 -5.10 -21.26 7.53
CA SER A 49 -5.84 -21.58 8.77
C SER A 49 -5.05 -21.54 10.07
N GLY A 50 -3.76 -21.27 10.07
CA GLY A 50 -3.04 -21.55 11.32
C GLY A 50 -1.97 -20.58 11.76
N GLY A 51 -1.52 -19.71 10.92
CA GLY A 51 -0.45 -18.81 11.29
C GLY A 51 0.83 -19.55 11.72
N GLY A 52 1.06 -20.73 11.21
CA GLY A 52 2.30 -21.49 11.38
C GLY A 52 3.40 -20.98 10.47
N ASP A 53 4.61 -21.45 10.70
CA ASP A 53 5.72 -21.30 9.78
C ASP A 53 5.68 -22.48 8.81
N ASN A 54 5.29 -22.21 7.57
CA ASN A 54 5.17 -23.22 6.51
C ASN A 54 6.21 -22.99 5.39
N ALA A 55 7.13 -22.06 5.57
CA ALA A 55 8.16 -21.72 4.62
C ALA A 55 9.54 -22.17 5.15
N PRO A 56 10.03 -23.36 4.79
CA PRO A 56 11.32 -23.87 5.28
C PRO A 56 12.52 -23.10 4.73
N ASN A 57 12.35 -22.36 3.63
CA ASN A 57 13.41 -21.58 3.00
C ASN A 57 13.18 -20.07 3.15
N PRO A 58 14.22 -19.23 3.03
CA PRO A 58 14.06 -17.79 3.01
C PRO A 58 13.25 -17.34 1.78
N LEU A 59 12.55 -16.20 1.90
CA LEU A 59 11.81 -15.60 0.77
C LEU A 59 12.75 -15.20 -0.37
N ILE A 60 13.83 -14.48 -0.04
CA ILE A 60 14.85 -14.10 -1.03
C ILE A 60 15.90 -15.20 -1.02
N ALA A 61 15.81 -16.10 -2.02
CA ALA A 61 16.68 -17.25 -2.11
C ALA A 61 18.09 -16.89 -2.59
N GLU A 62 18.17 -15.96 -3.55
CA GLU A 62 19.42 -15.44 -4.11
C GLU A 62 19.23 -13.97 -4.47
N PHE A 63 20.29 -13.17 -4.37
CA PHE A 63 20.31 -11.81 -4.85
C PHE A 63 21.70 -11.40 -5.32
N ASN A 64 21.76 -10.39 -6.20
CA ASN A 64 23.00 -9.81 -6.72
C ASN A 64 23.53 -8.77 -5.73
N SER A 65 24.53 -9.13 -4.93
CA SER A 65 25.12 -8.26 -3.91
C SER A 65 25.72 -6.97 -4.47
N ASP A 66 26.22 -6.99 -5.71
CA ASP A 66 26.86 -5.82 -6.33
C ASP A 66 25.88 -4.63 -6.46
N LYS A 67 24.58 -4.92 -6.59
CA LYS A 67 23.53 -3.88 -6.61
C LYS A 67 23.45 -3.10 -5.29
N LEU A 68 23.69 -3.76 -4.15
CA LEU A 68 23.63 -3.13 -2.83
C LEU A 68 24.86 -2.25 -2.52
N GLU A 69 25.91 -2.30 -3.31
CA GLU A 69 27.08 -1.43 -3.18
C GLU A 69 26.85 -0.04 -3.83
N GLY A 70 25.74 0.13 -4.55
CA GLY A 70 25.33 1.41 -5.10
C GLY A 70 25.14 2.46 -4.02
N LYS A 71 25.53 3.72 -4.32
CA LYS A 71 25.53 4.81 -3.33
C LYS A 71 24.17 5.03 -2.69
N THR A 72 23.08 4.94 -3.45
CA THR A 72 21.72 5.10 -2.92
C THR A 72 21.35 3.98 -1.95
N TYR A 73 21.75 2.73 -2.22
CA TYR A 73 21.55 1.61 -1.30
C TYR A 73 22.38 1.73 -0.02
N VAL A 74 23.65 2.14 -0.14
CA VAL A 74 24.52 2.35 1.03
C VAL A 74 23.95 3.44 1.93
N ALA A 75 23.55 4.58 1.36
CA ALA A 75 22.95 5.69 2.10
C ALA A 75 21.58 5.30 2.69
N PHE A 76 20.74 4.56 1.95
CA PHE A 76 19.46 4.07 2.43
C PHE A 76 19.61 3.10 3.61
N LYS A 77 20.62 2.24 3.57
CA LYS A 77 20.93 1.31 4.66
C LYS A 77 21.33 2.04 5.94
N ALA A 78 22.11 3.12 5.81
CA ALA A 78 22.52 3.93 6.94
C ALA A 78 21.34 4.51 7.70
N LEU A 79 20.28 4.95 7.01
CA LEU A 79 19.06 5.47 7.64
C LEU A 79 18.29 4.46 8.50
N MET A 80 18.50 3.16 8.32
CA MET A 80 17.67 2.13 8.97
C MET A 80 17.97 1.95 10.46
N ASN A 81 19.07 2.48 10.96
CA ASN A 81 19.43 2.45 12.39
C ASN A 81 19.05 3.72 13.16
N ASN A 82 18.54 4.74 12.48
CA ASN A 82 18.13 6.02 13.06
C ASN A 82 16.79 5.94 13.82
N TYR A 83 16.12 4.79 13.83
CA TYR A 83 14.76 4.65 14.35
C TYR A 83 14.64 3.56 15.39
N VAL A 84 13.86 3.86 16.43
CA VAL A 84 13.56 2.90 17.51
C VAL A 84 12.27 2.16 17.18
N PHE A 85 12.24 0.84 17.35
CA PHE A 85 11.03 0.05 17.05
C PHE A 85 9.79 0.47 17.87
N ASN A 86 9.96 1.17 18.98
CA ASN A 86 8.86 1.64 19.81
C ASN A 86 8.42 3.06 19.42
N ALA A 87 7.40 3.18 18.58
CA ALA A 87 6.82 4.46 18.11
C ALA A 87 6.35 5.44 19.21
N ARG A 88 6.48 5.10 20.49
CA ARG A 88 6.20 5.98 21.64
C ARG A 88 7.47 6.44 22.36
N GLN A 89 8.62 6.04 21.89
CA GLN A 89 9.91 6.40 22.43
C GLN A 89 10.58 7.41 21.51
N SER A 90 11.15 8.47 22.09
CA SER A 90 11.87 9.50 21.33
C SER A 90 13.10 8.92 20.66
N GLU A 91 13.35 9.28 19.43
CA GLU A 91 14.55 8.95 18.67
C GLU A 91 15.78 9.76 19.14
N ASP A 92 15.58 10.93 19.76
CA ASP A 92 16.64 11.72 20.41
C ASP A 92 17.49 10.89 21.42
N TYR A 93 16.99 9.73 21.75
CA TYR A 93 17.64 8.79 22.64
C TYR A 93 18.80 8.01 21.98
N LEU A 94 18.85 7.96 20.65
CA LEU A 94 19.93 7.31 19.92
C LEU A 94 21.23 8.16 19.92
N GLY A 95 21.13 9.41 20.36
CA GLY A 95 22.24 10.15 20.94
C GLY A 95 23.06 11.02 20.00
N ASP A 96 22.78 11.08 18.71
CA ASP A 96 23.48 11.96 17.78
C ASP A 96 22.64 12.41 16.58
N ASN A 97 21.71 13.33 16.83
CA ASN A 97 20.84 13.93 15.81
C ASN A 97 21.63 14.57 14.64
N GLU A 98 22.88 15.04 14.89
CA GLU A 98 23.72 15.59 13.83
C GLU A 98 24.22 14.52 12.85
N VAL A 99 24.42 13.27 13.32
CA VAL A 99 24.76 12.14 12.44
C VAL A 99 23.57 11.74 11.62
N GLU A 100 22.40 11.58 12.24
CA GLU A 100 21.16 11.20 11.58
C GLU A 100 20.74 12.23 10.52
N ASP A 101 20.79 13.53 10.84
CA ASP A 101 20.53 14.61 9.89
C ASP A 101 21.49 14.56 8.70
N ARG A 102 22.77 14.28 8.92
CA ARG A 102 23.76 14.14 7.83
C ARG A 102 23.50 12.91 6.96
N GLU A 103 23.04 11.82 7.53
CA GLU A 103 22.68 10.62 6.79
C GLU A 103 21.45 10.87 5.90
N ILE A 104 20.44 11.58 6.42
CA ILE A 104 19.27 12.01 5.64
C ILE A 104 19.71 12.92 4.48
N GLU A 105 20.52 13.94 4.75
CA GLU A 105 21.02 14.84 3.69
C GLU A 105 21.86 14.10 2.67
N THR A 106 22.75 13.18 3.11
CA THR A 106 23.56 12.36 2.21
C THR A 106 22.69 11.48 1.31
N PHE A 107 21.65 10.87 1.87
CA PHE A 107 20.71 10.05 1.10
C PHE A 107 19.95 10.90 0.07
N LEU A 108 19.42 12.04 0.48
CA LEU A 108 18.73 12.96 -0.42
C LEU A 108 19.66 13.44 -1.55
N ASP A 109 20.92 13.79 -1.25
CA ASP A 109 21.93 14.19 -2.23
C ASP A 109 22.22 13.10 -3.27
N GLU A 110 22.16 11.83 -2.91
CA GLU A 110 22.39 10.74 -3.84
C GLU A 110 21.15 10.42 -4.69
N ILE A 111 19.95 10.43 -4.10
CA ILE A 111 18.73 10.09 -4.87
C ILE A 111 18.32 11.20 -5.84
N GLU A 112 18.52 12.49 -5.52
CA GLU A 112 18.18 13.61 -6.39
C GLU A 112 18.86 13.55 -7.76
N LYS A 113 20.04 12.96 -7.83
CA LYS A 113 20.84 12.82 -9.05
C LYS A 113 20.30 11.74 -9.98
N THR A 114 19.40 10.89 -9.49
CA THR A 114 18.92 9.73 -10.24
C THR A 114 17.86 10.12 -11.27
N ALA A 115 17.84 9.40 -12.38
CA ALA A 115 16.86 9.61 -13.43
C ALA A 115 15.41 9.39 -12.93
N VAL A 116 15.23 8.51 -11.96
CA VAL A 116 13.92 8.22 -11.33
C VAL A 116 13.36 9.44 -10.61
N MET A 117 14.17 10.10 -9.76
CA MET A 117 13.72 11.30 -9.04
C MET A 117 13.49 12.49 -9.99
N GLN A 118 14.31 12.60 -11.04
CA GLN A 118 14.14 13.62 -12.07
C GLN A 118 12.83 13.43 -12.85
N MET A 119 12.53 12.20 -13.28
CA MET A 119 11.26 11.88 -13.95
C MET A 119 10.05 12.13 -13.04
N ALA A 120 10.16 11.84 -11.75
CA ALA A 120 9.10 12.13 -10.79
C ALA A 120 8.82 13.64 -10.69
N LEU A 121 9.87 14.47 -10.60
CA LEU A 121 9.74 15.94 -10.59
C LEU A 121 9.17 16.47 -11.90
N GLU A 122 9.62 15.97 -13.05
CA GLU A 122 9.08 16.34 -14.37
C GLU A 122 7.58 16.03 -14.44
N TYR A 123 7.16 14.83 -14.02
CA TYR A 123 5.73 14.47 -14.02
C TYR A 123 4.91 15.40 -13.11
N ILE A 124 5.39 15.69 -11.92
CA ILE A 124 4.73 16.58 -10.95
C ILE A 124 4.55 17.98 -11.54
N ASN A 125 5.53 18.47 -12.29
CA ASN A 125 5.43 19.78 -12.93
C ASN A 125 4.60 19.75 -14.22
N ASP A 126 4.83 18.78 -15.09
CA ASP A 126 4.25 18.75 -16.44
C ASP A 126 2.79 18.28 -16.44
N GLU A 127 2.46 17.26 -15.63
CA GLU A 127 1.10 16.71 -15.61
C GLU A 127 0.26 17.31 -14.47
N LEU A 128 0.84 17.45 -13.27
CA LEU A 128 0.12 17.93 -12.10
C LEU A 128 0.21 19.46 -11.91
N LYS A 129 1.00 20.15 -12.74
CA LYS A 129 1.12 21.63 -12.75
C LYS A 129 1.54 22.23 -11.40
N ALA A 130 2.36 21.53 -10.63
CA ALA A 130 2.78 21.98 -9.32
C ALA A 130 3.74 23.19 -9.39
N ASN A 131 4.50 23.33 -10.50
CA ASN A 131 5.45 24.42 -10.74
C ASN A 131 6.47 24.61 -9.61
N ILE A 132 7.03 23.51 -9.12
CA ILE A 132 8.05 23.48 -8.07
C ILE A 132 9.45 23.30 -8.65
N ASP A 133 10.45 23.88 -8.01
CA ASP A 133 11.84 23.63 -8.36
C ASP A 133 12.42 22.41 -7.62
N ALA A 134 13.69 22.08 -7.92
CA ALA A 134 14.36 20.93 -7.30
C ALA A 134 14.54 21.10 -5.77
N ALA A 135 14.74 22.32 -5.29
CA ALA A 135 14.90 22.59 -3.87
C ALA A 135 13.56 22.42 -3.11
N GLU A 136 12.47 22.86 -3.70
CA GLU A 136 11.11 22.66 -3.16
C GLU A 136 10.73 21.19 -3.19
N PHE A 137 11.05 20.45 -4.27
CA PHE A 137 10.84 19.02 -4.38
C PHE A 137 11.60 18.25 -3.29
N ARG A 138 12.89 18.60 -3.07
CA ARG A 138 13.70 18.06 -1.97
C ARG A 138 13.06 18.34 -0.62
N ALA A 139 12.67 19.58 -0.37
CA ALA A 139 12.07 19.98 0.91
C ALA A 139 10.77 19.20 1.20
N VAL A 140 9.91 19.03 0.20
CA VAL A 140 8.69 18.22 0.33
C VAL A 140 9.01 16.74 0.54
N THR A 141 9.99 16.19 -0.20
CA THR A 141 10.42 14.80 -0.03
C THR A 141 10.95 14.57 1.38
N LYS A 142 11.84 15.47 1.88
CA LYS A 142 12.35 15.41 3.25
C LYS A 142 11.22 15.46 4.28
N LYS A 143 10.29 16.39 4.11
CA LYS A 143 9.14 16.56 5.01
C LYS A 143 8.25 15.32 5.05
N LEU A 144 7.89 14.77 3.89
CA LEU A 144 7.02 13.61 3.80
C LEU A 144 7.61 12.39 4.50
N TRP A 145 8.91 12.17 4.33
CA TRP A 145 9.55 10.93 4.73
C TRP A 145 10.22 10.97 6.10
N PHE A 146 10.89 12.06 6.45
CA PHE A 146 11.85 12.09 7.58
C PHE A 146 11.41 12.99 8.74
N GLU A 147 10.55 13.99 8.53
CA GLU A 147 10.06 14.78 9.65
C GLU A 147 9.26 13.92 10.64
N ILE A 148 9.62 14.03 11.92
CA ILE A 148 8.90 13.37 13.01
C ILE A 148 7.62 14.15 13.33
N TYR A 149 6.53 13.43 13.54
CA TYR A 149 5.23 14.00 13.86
C TYR A 149 4.46 13.12 14.84
N THR A 150 3.42 13.69 15.47
CA THR A 150 2.46 12.93 16.25
C THR A 150 1.30 12.50 15.37
N ASN A 151 1.14 11.19 15.17
CA ASN A 151 -0.01 10.64 14.48
C ASN A 151 -1.13 10.28 15.47
N TYR A 152 -2.39 10.59 15.15
CA TYR A 152 -3.53 10.25 16.00
C TYR A 152 -4.32 9.09 15.40
N PHE A 153 -4.29 7.95 16.08
CA PHE A 153 -5.07 6.78 15.69
C PHE A 153 -6.25 6.59 16.63
N ASN A 154 -7.48 6.73 16.12
CA ASN A 154 -8.70 6.72 16.93
C ASN A 154 -8.61 7.67 18.16
N GLY A 155 -8.14 8.89 17.93
CA GLY A 155 -7.94 9.90 18.97
C GLY A 155 -6.75 9.66 19.92
N ASN A 156 -6.00 8.56 19.75
CA ASN A 156 -4.85 8.26 20.59
C ASN A 156 -3.56 8.74 19.91
N PRO A 157 -2.75 9.58 20.57
CA PRO A 157 -1.48 10.05 20.01
C PRO A 157 -0.46 8.92 19.93
N ILE A 158 0.23 8.86 18.81
CA ILE A 158 1.45 8.08 18.57
C ILE A 158 2.52 9.13 18.27
N PRO A 159 3.28 9.57 19.27
CA PRO A 159 4.37 10.53 19.10
C PRO A 159 5.52 9.87 18.34
N PHE A 160 6.42 10.65 17.81
CA PHE A 160 7.65 10.18 17.17
C PHE A 160 7.41 9.26 15.95
N SER A 161 6.39 9.55 15.13
CA SER A 161 6.16 8.84 13.87
C SER A 161 6.85 9.56 12.72
N SER A 162 7.41 8.82 11.78
CA SER A 162 7.85 9.33 10.48
C SER A 162 7.42 8.40 9.35
N GLY A 163 7.43 8.92 8.11
CA GLY A 163 7.14 8.09 6.93
C GLY A 163 8.17 6.98 6.77
N PHE A 164 9.44 7.29 6.94
CA PHE A 164 10.54 6.33 6.78
C PHE A 164 10.49 5.23 7.84
N GLU A 165 10.31 5.58 9.10
CA GLU A 165 10.17 4.62 10.17
C GLU A 165 9.03 3.63 9.88
N HIS A 166 7.83 4.16 9.64
CA HIS A 166 6.67 3.30 9.42
C HIS A 166 6.82 2.45 8.16
N ILE A 167 7.11 3.08 7.01
CA ILE A 167 7.08 2.39 5.71
C ILE A 167 8.28 1.46 5.54
N VAL A 168 9.48 1.90 5.92
CA VAL A 168 10.72 1.15 5.67
C VAL A 168 11.08 0.28 6.86
N VAL A 169 11.31 0.89 8.03
CA VAL A 169 11.91 0.20 9.19
C VAL A 169 10.91 -0.71 9.87
N GLY A 170 9.66 -0.28 9.96
CA GLY A 170 8.61 -0.93 10.75
C GLY A 170 8.69 -0.55 12.22
N GLU A 171 7.53 -0.46 12.85
CA GLU A 171 7.37 0.01 14.23
C GLU A 171 6.47 -0.90 15.05
N SER A 172 6.47 -0.73 16.37
CA SER A 172 5.47 -1.35 17.23
C SER A 172 4.09 -0.78 16.89
N LYS A 173 3.05 -1.61 16.90
CA LYS A 173 1.67 -1.10 16.88
C LYS A 173 1.44 -0.20 18.10
N SER A 174 0.39 0.60 18.06
CA SER A 174 0.01 1.59 19.10
C SER A 174 0.11 1.09 20.55
N ASN A 175 0.08 -0.21 20.77
CA ASN A 175 0.41 -0.88 22.02
C ASN A 175 1.77 -1.62 21.88
N PRO A 176 2.86 -1.14 22.51
CA PRO A 176 4.18 -1.79 22.44
C PRO A 176 4.21 -3.24 22.97
N SER A 177 3.28 -3.60 23.83
CA SER A 177 3.13 -4.99 24.31
C SER A 177 2.43 -5.90 23.30
N ALA A 178 1.78 -5.33 22.26
CA ALA A 178 1.20 -6.13 21.19
C ALA A 178 2.29 -6.89 20.41
N ASN A 179 1.94 -8.10 19.96
CA ASN A 179 2.85 -8.93 19.17
C ASN A 179 2.96 -8.51 17.70
N GLY A 180 2.34 -7.40 17.29
CA GLY A 180 2.28 -6.98 15.91
C GLY A 180 3.37 -6.01 15.48
N VAL A 181 3.70 -6.03 14.18
CA VAL A 181 4.55 -5.05 13.49
C VAL A 181 3.64 -4.16 12.64
N GLY A 182 3.74 -2.84 12.82
CA GLY A 182 3.16 -1.82 11.95
C GLY A 182 4.12 -1.48 10.81
N GLY A 183 3.61 -1.02 9.67
CA GLY A 183 4.45 -0.66 8.54
C GLY A 183 5.30 -1.81 8.01
N TYR A 184 6.59 -1.57 7.75
CA TYR A 184 7.53 -2.55 7.22
C TYR A 184 7.15 -2.99 5.79
N HIS A 185 7.26 -2.06 4.86
CA HIS A 185 6.86 -2.24 3.46
C HIS A 185 8.02 -2.07 2.47
N SER A 186 9.24 -2.37 2.91
CA SER A 186 10.46 -2.28 2.09
C SER A 186 11.14 -3.65 1.94
N TRP A 187 11.36 -4.07 0.69
CA TRP A 187 12.06 -5.30 0.38
C TRP A 187 13.55 -5.25 0.76
N THR A 188 14.17 -4.07 0.64
CA THR A 188 15.59 -3.88 1.00
C THR A 188 15.78 -4.05 2.50
N LYS A 189 14.89 -3.49 3.32
CA LYS A 189 14.87 -3.72 4.76
C LYS A 189 14.66 -5.21 5.08
N TYR A 190 13.72 -5.84 4.37
CA TYR A 190 13.47 -7.27 4.51
C TYR A 190 14.72 -8.10 4.22
N LEU A 191 15.43 -7.82 3.12
CA LEU A 191 16.67 -8.51 2.76
C LEU A 191 17.74 -8.37 3.85
N TYR A 192 18.01 -7.15 4.34
CA TYR A 192 19.00 -6.95 5.40
C TYR A 192 18.63 -7.65 6.70
N ASP A 193 17.36 -7.71 7.04
CA ASP A 193 16.89 -8.43 8.22
C ASP A 193 16.93 -9.95 8.04
N GLN A 194 16.67 -10.44 6.82
CA GLN A 194 16.83 -11.86 6.48
C GLN A 194 18.29 -12.30 6.62
N GLU A 195 19.23 -11.55 6.05
CA GLU A 195 20.64 -11.82 6.12
C GLU A 195 21.21 -11.79 7.55
N SER A 196 20.68 -10.87 8.37
CA SER A 196 21.06 -10.77 9.78
C SER A 196 20.31 -11.74 10.71
N GLY A 197 19.43 -12.60 10.16
CA GLY A 197 18.65 -13.57 10.92
C GLY A 197 17.55 -12.94 11.79
N ARG A 198 17.18 -11.68 11.55
CA ARG A 198 16.16 -10.96 12.31
C ARG A 198 14.75 -11.17 11.80
N VAL A 199 14.58 -11.54 10.53
CA VAL A 199 13.28 -11.89 9.97
C VAL A 199 13.26 -13.36 9.58
N ASN A 200 12.13 -14.00 9.83
CA ASN A 200 11.82 -15.32 9.31
C ASN A 200 10.59 -15.25 8.43
N PHE A 201 10.69 -15.77 7.24
CA PHE A 201 9.59 -15.92 6.30
C PHE A 201 8.70 -17.08 6.78
N ASN A 202 7.41 -16.81 7.00
CA ASN A 202 6.46 -17.84 7.46
C ASN A 202 5.58 -18.38 6.31
N GLY A 203 5.62 -17.76 5.15
CA GLY A 203 4.88 -18.14 3.97
C GLY A 203 4.20 -16.98 3.26
N TYR A 204 3.95 -17.20 1.98
CA TYR A 204 3.23 -16.30 1.10
C TYR A 204 1.73 -16.40 1.36
N ASN A 205 1.04 -15.26 1.46
CA ASN A 205 -0.41 -15.25 1.64
C ASN A 205 -1.09 -15.25 0.28
N TYR A 206 -1.44 -16.44 -0.21
CA TYR A 206 -2.11 -16.61 -1.49
C TYR A 206 -3.62 -16.30 -1.44
N ASP A 207 -4.24 -16.23 -0.29
CA ASP A 207 -5.67 -15.89 -0.19
C ASP A 207 -5.94 -14.47 -0.71
N ASN A 208 -4.93 -13.58 -0.67
CA ASN A 208 -5.00 -12.24 -1.25
C ASN A 208 -4.35 -12.12 -2.63
N ASP A 209 -3.75 -13.21 -3.15
CA ASP A 209 -2.96 -13.23 -4.38
C ASP A 209 -3.48 -14.24 -5.40
N LEU A 210 -4.73 -14.66 -5.28
CA LEU A 210 -5.36 -15.53 -6.27
C LEU A 210 -5.31 -14.89 -7.66
N GLY A 211 -4.72 -15.60 -8.60
CA GLY A 211 -4.47 -15.09 -9.95
C GLY A 211 -3.10 -14.48 -10.18
N ARG A 212 -2.21 -14.46 -9.16
CA ARG A 212 -0.83 -13.96 -9.28
C ARG A 212 0.06 -14.82 -10.18
N LEU A 213 -0.36 -16.01 -10.51
CA LEU A 213 0.32 -16.85 -11.50
C LEU A 213 -0.08 -16.41 -12.90
N SER A 214 0.92 -16.20 -13.76
CA SER A 214 0.69 -16.01 -15.19
C SER A 214 0.09 -17.28 -15.84
N PRO A 215 -0.44 -17.20 -17.06
CA PRO A 215 -1.02 -18.35 -17.77
C PRO A 215 -0.06 -19.53 -17.92
N ASP A 216 1.24 -19.29 -17.97
CA ASP A 216 2.30 -20.30 -18.00
C ASP A 216 2.66 -20.82 -16.60
N GLY A 217 2.06 -20.29 -15.55
CA GLY A 217 2.22 -20.67 -14.16
C GLY A 217 3.38 -20.00 -13.44
N ALA A 218 4.03 -19.03 -14.05
CA ALA A 218 5.01 -18.20 -13.38
C ALA A 218 4.31 -17.22 -12.44
N ALA A 219 4.84 -17.02 -11.24
CA ALA A 219 4.34 -15.99 -10.34
C ALA A 219 4.73 -14.59 -10.85
N VAL A 220 3.93 -13.58 -10.50
CA VAL A 220 4.30 -12.17 -10.70
C VAL A 220 5.29 -11.77 -9.60
N PRO A 221 6.58 -11.61 -9.91
CA PRO A 221 7.62 -11.59 -8.88
C PRO A 221 7.82 -10.21 -8.24
N HIS A 222 7.06 -9.19 -8.63
CA HIS A 222 7.31 -7.79 -8.25
C HIS A 222 6.62 -7.35 -6.96
N VAL A 223 5.83 -8.22 -6.35
CA VAL A 223 5.13 -7.95 -5.10
C VAL A 223 5.23 -9.15 -4.17
N ALA A 224 5.46 -8.88 -2.89
CA ALA A 224 5.40 -9.88 -1.85
C ALA A 224 4.27 -9.55 -0.87
N THR A 225 3.31 -10.47 -0.73
CA THR A 225 2.28 -10.41 0.31
C THR A 225 2.50 -11.61 1.22
N ILE A 226 3.07 -11.38 2.40
CA ILE A 226 3.65 -12.42 3.24
C ILE A 226 3.24 -12.33 4.70
N SER A 227 3.33 -13.47 5.37
CA SER A 227 3.44 -13.53 6.83
C SER A 227 4.92 -13.69 7.23
N MET A 228 5.31 -13.01 8.30
CA MET A 228 6.67 -13.09 8.80
C MET A 228 6.74 -12.98 10.31
N THR A 229 7.84 -13.47 10.86
CA THR A 229 8.24 -13.25 12.26
C THR A 229 9.48 -12.35 12.26
N TYR A 230 9.45 -11.31 13.08
CA TYR A 230 10.50 -10.29 13.14
C TYR A 230 11.04 -10.13 14.56
N THR A 231 12.35 -10.02 14.69
CA THR A 231 13.05 -9.72 15.94
C THR A 231 13.65 -8.32 15.85
N PRO A 232 12.95 -7.29 16.34
CA PRO A 232 13.49 -5.95 16.40
C PRO A 232 14.66 -5.86 17.36
N LEU A 233 15.45 -4.79 17.22
CA LEU A 233 16.50 -4.44 18.20
C LEU A 233 15.98 -3.34 19.13
N ASP A 234 16.47 -3.33 20.36
CA ASP A 234 16.32 -2.19 21.25
C ASP A 234 17.41 -1.13 20.96
N MET A 235 17.41 -0.05 21.73
CA MET A 235 18.34 1.06 21.59
C MET A 235 19.81 0.68 21.79
N ASP A 236 20.07 -0.39 22.54
CA ASP A 236 21.42 -0.92 22.76
C ASP A 236 21.83 -1.91 21.65
N GLY A 237 21.00 -2.07 20.61
CA GLY A 237 21.19 -3.07 19.56
C GLY A 237 20.93 -4.50 20.01
N LYS A 238 20.27 -4.73 21.16
CA LYS A 238 19.96 -6.08 21.66
C LYS A 238 18.64 -6.58 21.08
N PRO A 239 18.55 -7.88 20.76
CA PRO A 239 17.31 -8.47 20.28
C PRO A 239 16.16 -8.33 21.29
N MET A 240 15.06 -7.75 20.83
CA MET A 240 13.80 -7.68 21.57
C MET A 240 13.00 -8.97 21.41
N ARG A 241 11.88 -9.06 22.13
CA ARG A 241 10.93 -10.16 21.94
C ARG A 241 10.46 -10.21 20.47
N ARG A 242 10.48 -11.42 19.90
CA ARG A 242 9.99 -11.72 18.57
C ARG A 242 8.55 -11.22 18.38
N LYS A 243 8.30 -10.59 17.26
CA LYS A 243 7.03 -10.02 16.82
C LYS A 243 6.53 -10.77 15.59
N ARG A 244 5.23 -10.67 15.30
CA ARG A 244 4.64 -11.27 14.11
C ARG A 244 3.92 -10.22 13.27
N LYS A 245 4.13 -10.30 11.96
CA LYS A 245 3.32 -9.61 10.94
C LYS A 245 2.55 -10.67 10.19
N ASN A 246 1.23 -10.74 10.43
CA ASN A 246 0.39 -11.77 9.81
C ASN A 246 0.20 -11.51 8.32
N LEU A 247 0.18 -10.23 7.92
CA LEU A 247 0.04 -9.82 6.54
C LEU A 247 0.89 -8.57 6.32
N GLY A 248 1.85 -8.64 5.41
CA GLY A 248 2.68 -7.53 4.97
C GLY A 248 2.83 -7.55 3.46
N GLY A 249 2.62 -6.40 2.82
CA GLY A 249 2.81 -6.24 1.38
C GLY A 249 3.92 -5.22 1.09
N PHE A 250 4.76 -5.51 0.12
CA PHE A 250 5.76 -4.60 -0.43
C PHE A 250 6.11 -4.98 -1.86
N PHE A 251 6.51 -3.99 -2.65
CA PHE A 251 7.13 -4.25 -3.93
C PHE A 251 8.54 -4.84 -3.74
N VAL A 252 8.95 -5.71 -4.64
CA VAL A 252 10.31 -6.27 -4.70
C VAL A 252 10.99 -5.80 -5.98
N GLY A 253 12.22 -5.32 -5.87
CA GLY A 253 13.02 -4.83 -6.99
C GLY A 253 13.20 -3.32 -7.08
N PRO A 254 12.25 -2.46 -6.66
CA PRO A 254 12.48 -1.02 -6.68
C PRO A 254 13.75 -0.61 -5.97
N SER A 255 14.54 0.25 -6.62
CA SER A 255 15.66 0.93 -5.96
C SER A 255 15.22 1.76 -4.76
N PRO A 256 16.13 2.19 -3.88
CA PRO A 256 15.82 3.14 -2.82
C PRO A 256 15.13 4.41 -3.34
N GLU A 257 15.61 5.01 -4.42
CA GLU A 257 15.03 6.18 -5.03
C GLU A 257 13.60 5.95 -5.56
N LEU A 258 13.31 4.79 -6.13
CA LEU A 258 11.95 4.48 -6.58
C LEU A 258 11.01 4.22 -5.40
N GLN A 259 11.49 3.58 -4.34
CA GLN A 259 10.72 3.43 -3.10
C GLN A 259 10.34 4.80 -2.49
N ILE A 260 11.21 5.82 -2.64
CA ILE A 260 10.93 7.19 -2.21
C ILE A 260 10.02 7.93 -3.20
N ALA A 261 10.28 7.82 -4.50
CA ALA A 261 9.58 8.58 -5.54
C ALA A 261 8.10 8.23 -5.65
N MET A 262 7.74 6.94 -5.60
CA MET A 262 6.34 6.51 -5.76
C MET A 262 5.38 7.16 -4.76
N PRO A 263 5.64 7.16 -3.43
CA PRO A 263 4.78 7.83 -2.47
C PRO A 263 4.76 9.37 -2.62
N VAL A 264 5.86 9.98 -3.07
CA VAL A 264 5.91 11.43 -3.33
C VAL A 264 5.00 11.77 -4.52
N VAL A 265 5.07 11.01 -5.61
CA VAL A 265 4.15 11.14 -6.74
C VAL A 265 2.69 10.95 -6.29
N ALA A 266 2.40 9.89 -5.52
CA ALA A 266 1.07 9.61 -4.99
C ALA A 266 0.54 10.74 -4.10
N TYR A 267 1.41 11.37 -3.31
CA TYR A 267 1.05 12.55 -2.52
C TYR A 267 0.63 13.71 -3.42
N TYR A 268 1.43 14.07 -4.43
CA TYR A 268 1.08 15.15 -5.35
C TYR A 268 -0.18 14.85 -6.15
N GLU A 269 -0.37 13.63 -6.61
CA GLU A 269 -1.62 13.20 -7.24
C GLU A 269 -2.82 13.34 -6.29
N SER A 270 -2.63 13.05 -5.00
CA SER A 270 -3.71 13.12 -4.02
C SER A 270 -4.15 14.56 -3.69
N ILE A 271 -3.23 15.52 -3.70
CA ILE A 271 -3.59 16.93 -3.52
C ILE A 271 -4.11 17.57 -4.81
N ASN A 272 -3.85 16.94 -5.96
CA ASN A 272 -4.34 17.37 -7.27
C ASN A 272 -5.62 16.63 -7.73
N GLY A 273 -6.18 15.78 -6.86
CA GLY A 273 -7.44 15.06 -7.12
C GLY A 273 -7.32 13.85 -8.07
N GLN A 274 -6.09 13.43 -8.44
CA GLN A 274 -5.85 12.25 -9.29
C GLN A 274 -5.66 10.96 -8.49
N PHE A 275 -5.50 11.05 -7.19
CA PHE A 275 -5.48 9.94 -6.25
C PHE A 275 -6.64 10.14 -5.29
N SER A 276 -7.77 9.48 -5.58
CA SER A 276 -9.00 9.65 -4.78
C SER A 276 -8.95 8.77 -3.53
N GLY A 277 -9.35 9.34 -2.40
CA GLY A 277 -9.34 8.63 -1.13
C GLY A 277 -7.96 8.15 -0.70
N THR A 278 -7.87 6.90 -0.22
CA THR A 278 -6.63 6.29 0.27
C THR A 278 -6.05 5.21 -0.65
N GLU A 279 -6.69 4.91 -1.76
CA GLU A 279 -6.28 3.85 -2.69
C GLU A 279 -6.38 4.32 -4.14
N LYS A 280 -5.40 3.94 -4.96
CA LYS A 280 -5.39 4.17 -6.41
C LYS A 280 -5.01 2.90 -7.13
N GLN A 281 -5.81 2.51 -8.12
CA GLN A 281 -5.47 1.40 -8.99
C GLN A 281 -4.44 1.84 -10.04
N VAL A 282 -3.40 1.04 -10.19
CA VAL A 282 -2.33 1.24 -11.17
C VAL A 282 -1.95 -0.08 -11.83
N GLU A 283 -1.41 0.01 -13.04
CA GLU A 283 -0.82 -1.13 -13.75
C GLU A 283 0.70 -1.05 -13.70
N ILE A 284 1.37 -2.11 -13.27
CA ILE A 284 2.83 -2.24 -13.29
C ILE A 284 3.17 -3.68 -13.71
N ASN A 285 3.99 -3.84 -14.74
CA ASN A 285 4.54 -5.13 -15.19
C ASN A 285 3.48 -6.24 -15.36
N ASP A 286 2.47 -5.98 -16.18
CA ASP A 286 1.39 -6.92 -16.48
C ASP A 286 0.51 -7.33 -15.29
N ALA A 287 0.57 -6.58 -14.21
CA ALA A 287 -0.30 -6.74 -13.06
C ALA A 287 -0.98 -5.43 -12.67
N VAL A 288 -2.12 -5.56 -12.02
CA VAL A 288 -2.90 -4.44 -11.49
C VAL A 288 -2.77 -4.44 -9.98
N TYR A 289 -2.45 -3.30 -9.43
CA TYR A 289 -2.27 -3.07 -8.00
C TYR A 289 -3.21 -1.97 -7.50
N SER A 290 -3.61 -2.05 -6.26
CA SER A 290 -4.09 -0.89 -5.51
C SER A 290 -2.92 -0.33 -4.71
N LEU A 291 -2.48 0.88 -5.03
CA LEU A 291 -1.54 1.62 -4.20
C LEU A 291 -2.29 2.25 -3.04
N VAL A 292 -1.87 1.93 -1.83
CA VAL A 292 -2.46 2.47 -0.61
C VAL A 292 -1.61 3.62 -0.11
N LEU A 293 -2.21 4.78 0.10
CA LEU A 293 -1.57 5.98 0.64
C LEU A 293 -2.31 6.46 1.88
N TYR A 294 -1.68 6.32 3.04
CA TYR A 294 -2.15 6.96 4.26
C TYR A 294 -1.25 8.14 4.61
N MET A 295 -1.88 9.25 4.93
CA MET A 295 -1.20 10.44 5.43
C MET A 295 -1.36 10.54 6.95
N GLU A 296 -0.58 11.42 7.57
CA GLU A 296 -0.72 11.82 8.97
C GLU A 296 -2.20 12.08 9.32
N THR A 297 -2.63 11.61 10.47
CA THR A 297 -3.90 12.03 11.08
C THR A 297 -3.58 12.98 12.23
N ARG A 298 -4.09 14.21 12.17
CA ARG A 298 -3.90 15.24 13.20
C ARG A 298 -4.86 15.03 14.37
N GLU A 299 -4.64 15.73 15.47
CA GLU A 299 -5.47 15.65 16.68
C GLU A 299 -6.97 15.87 16.42
N ASN A 300 -7.30 16.81 15.55
CA ASN A 300 -8.69 17.08 15.13
C ASN A 300 -9.23 16.09 14.08
N GLN A 301 -8.56 14.97 13.89
CA GLN A 301 -8.87 13.92 12.92
C GLN A 301 -8.81 14.37 11.45
N THR A 302 -8.22 15.52 11.14
CA THR A 302 -7.99 15.93 9.76
C THR A 302 -6.72 15.29 9.20
N ARG A 303 -6.66 15.18 7.87
CA ARG A 303 -5.49 14.74 7.14
C ARG A 303 -4.36 15.75 7.29
N GLY A 304 -3.17 15.26 7.61
CA GLY A 304 -1.94 16.02 7.59
C GLY A 304 -1.20 15.92 6.26
N ASP A 305 0.04 16.40 6.27
CA ASP A 305 0.89 16.54 5.09
C ASP A 305 2.21 15.76 5.20
N ARG A 306 2.25 14.74 6.08
CA ARG A 306 3.35 13.78 6.21
C ARG A 306 2.87 12.38 5.88
N LEU A 307 3.75 11.54 5.34
CA LEU A 307 3.42 10.15 5.03
C LEU A 307 3.21 9.35 6.32
N ARG A 308 2.10 8.60 6.35
CA ARG A 308 1.89 7.59 7.39
C ARG A 308 2.20 6.19 6.87
N SER A 309 1.70 5.83 5.68
CA SER A 309 1.97 4.53 5.09
C SER A 309 1.80 4.57 3.57
N PHE A 310 2.57 3.73 2.89
CA PHE A 310 2.42 3.49 1.45
C PHE A 310 2.81 2.04 1.15
N PHE A 311 1.93 1.31 0.47
CA PHE A 311 2.19 -0.08 0.10
C PHE A 311 1.29 -0.53 -1.05
N PRO A 312 1.71 -1.55 -1.84
CA PRO A 312 0.88 -2.16 -2.86
C PRO A 312 -0.03 -3.24 -2.27
N LYS A 313 -1.22 -3.36 -2.83
CA LYS A 313 -2.04 -4.57 -2.78
C LYS A 313 -2.12 -5.13 -4.19
N PHE A 314 -1.72 -6.37 -4.39
CA PHE A 314 -1.94 -7.05 -5.67
C PHE A 314 -3.43 -7.31 -5.86
N LEU A 315 -3.97 -6.97 -7.02
CA LEU A 315 -5.38 -7.19 -7.34
C LEU A 315 -5.58 -8.32 -8.34
N ARG A 316 -4.87 -8.27 -9.46
CA ARG A 316 -4.99 -9.27 -10.54
C ARG A 316 -3.85 -9.14 -11.55
N LEU A 317 -3.67 -10.18 -12.36
CA LEU A 317 -2.88 -10.07 -13.58
C LEU A 317 -3.61 -9.24 -14.62
N LYS A 318 -2.86 -8.53 -15.44
CA LYS A 318 -3.41 -7.93 -16.66
C LYS A 318 -3.78 -9.04 -17.64
N LYS A 319 -5.02 -9.08 -18.10
CA LYS A 319 -5.45 -10.06 -19.09
C LYS A 319 -4.73 -9.78 -20.40
N SER A 320 -4.15 -10.80 -21.02
CA SER A 320 -3.59 -10.72 -22.38
C SER A 320 -4.76 -10.56 -23.38
N GLY A 321 -4.93 -9.37 -23.92
CA GLY A 321 -5.98 -8.99 -24.88
C GLY A 321 -6.38 -7.52 -24.64
N PRO A 322 -7.09 -6.88 -25.57
CA PRO A 322 -7.68 -5.60 -25.27
C PRO A 322 -8.72 -5.84 -24.16
N ASP A 323 -8.29 -5.67 -22.91
CA ASP A 323 -9.22 -5.44 -21.80
C ASP A 323 -9.89 -4.09 -22.14
N PRO A 324 -11.18 -4.04 -22.28
CA PRO A 324 -11.83 -2.78 -22.07
C PRO A 324 -11.56 -2.48 -20.60
N ASP A 325 -10.52 -1.67 -20.31
CA ASP A 325 -10.45 -0.97 -19.04
C ASP A 325 -11.83 -0.32 -18.87
N PRO A 326 -12.69 -0.82 -18.02
CA PRO A 326 -13.82 -0.04 -17.64
C PRO A 326 -13.20 1.05 -16.79
N GLY A 327 -12.78 2.14 -17.45
CA GLY A 327 -12.42 3.37 -16.73
C GLY A 327 -13.43 3.59 -15.62
N PRO A 328 -13.09 4.28 -14.53
CA PRO A 328 -13.94 4.33 -13.36
C PRO A 328 -15.39 4.54 -13.80
N ILE A 329 -16.24 3.58 -13.43
CA ILE A 329 -17.64 3.55 -13.86
C ILE A 329 -18.26 4.84 -13.32
N GLN A 330 -18.78 5.70 -14.22
CA GLN A 330 -19.38 6.94 -13.77
C GLN A 330 -20.57 6.63 -12.87
N GLY A 331 -20.49 7.07 -11.63
CA GLY A 331 -21.59 7.05 -10.69
C GLY A 331 -22.47 8.29 -10.81
N GLU A 332 -23.74 8.17 -10.45
CA GLU A 332 -24.63 9.32 -10.27
C GLU A 332 -24.47 9.83 -8.84
N ILE A 333 -23.91 11.04 -8.66
CA ILE A 333 -23.72 11.67 -7.37
C ILE A 333 -24.61 12.90 -7.27
N GLN A 334 -25.55 12.90 -6.33
CA GLN A 334 -26.49 14.00 -6.08
C GLN A 334 -26.25 14.71 -4.74
N GLY A 335 -25.23 14.29 -3.97
CA GLY A 335 -24.92 14.81 -2.65
C GLY A 335 -23.44 14.69 -2.29
N ASP A 336 -23.15 14.90 -1.02
CA ASP A 336 -21.78 14.93 -0.47
C ASP A 336 -21.18 13.52 -0.21
N ILE A 337 -21.90 12.44 -0.50
CA ILE A 337 -21.46 11.07 -0.28
C ILE A 337 -21.40 10.36 -1.63
N ALA A 338 -20.24 9.77 -1.95
CA ALA A 338 -20.03 9.00 -3.15
C ALA A 338 -19.78 7.52 -2.82
N ILE A 339 -20.27 6.61 -3.64
CA ILE A 339 -19.81 5.22 -3.67
C ILE A 339 -18.53 5.22 -4.52
N VAL A 340 -17.42 4.77 -3.95
CA VAL A 340 -16.11 4.85 -4.61
C VAL A 340 -15.54 3.47 -4.97
N ALA A 341 -15.96 2.40 -4.28
CA ALA A 341 -15.57 1.04 -4.64
C ALA A 341 -16.59 -0.01 -4.21
N ILE A 342 -16.62 -1.15 -4.93
CA ILE A 342 -17.44 -2.31 -4.60
C ILE A 342 -16.63 -3.60 -4.80
N LEU A 343 -16.70 -4.51 -3.82
CA LEU A 343 -16.32 -5.91 -3.97
C LEU A 343 -17.60 -6.76 -3.95
N ALA A 344 -18.10 -7.11 -5.14
CA ALA A 344 -19.34 -7.87 -5.29
C ALA A 344 -19.11 -9.39 -5.40
N ASN A 345 -17.91 -9.81 -5.80
CA ASN A 345 -17.55 -11.22 -5.97
C ASN A 345 -16.24 -11.50 -5.20
N PRO A 346 -16.32 -11.72 -3.88
CA PRO A 346 -15.15 -12.05 -3.08
C PRO A 346 -14.58 -13.40 -3.49
N VAL A 347 -13.27 -13.55 -3.30
CA VAL A 347 -12.60 -14.81 -3.60
C VAL A 347 -13.12 -15.95 -2.74
N GLY A 348 -13.39 -17.10 -3.35
CA GLY A 348 -13.85 -18.33 -2.70
C GLY A 348 -15.37 -18.40 -2.52
N SER A 349 -15.85 -18.87 -1.37
CA SER A 349 -17.28 -18.98 -1.12
C SER A 349 -17.92 -17.61 -0.92
N ASP A 350 -19.07 -17.42 -1.57
CA ASP A 350 -19.90 -16.22 -1.48
C ASP A 350 -20.67 -16.19 -0.12
N GLU A 351 -19.94 -15.93 0.94
CA GLU A 351 -20.45 -15.92 2.32
C GLU A 351 -20.80 -14.51 2.79
N ALA A 352 -21.74 -14.44 3.72
CA ALA A 352 -22.07 -13.18 4.41
C ALA A 352 -20.85 -12.54 5.05
N GLY A 353 -20.72 -11.23 4.89
CA GLY A 353 -19.60 -10.45 5.46
C GLY A 353 -18.33 -10.40 4.61
N LYS A 354 -18.30 -11.04 3.44
CA LYS A 354 -17.17 -10.95 2.52
C LYS A 354 -17.35 -9.89 1.44
N GLU A 355 -18.58 -9.54 1.09
CA GLU A 355 -18.90 -8.43 0.18
C GLU A 355 -18.86 -7.09 0.91
N TRP A 356 -18.52 -6.04 0.19
CA TRP A 356 -18.52 -4.71 0.79
C TRP A 356 -18.63 -3.61 -0.27
N VAL A 357 -19.02 -2.42 0.22
CA VAL A 357 -19.09 -1.17 -0.54
C VAL A 357 -18.23 -0.14 0.19
N GLU A 358 -17.40 0.60 -0.50
CA GLU A 358 -16.73 1.79 0.06
C GLU A 358 -17.47 3.05 -0.33
N ILE A 359 -17.71 3.89 0.67
CA ILE A 359 -18.32 5.21 0.52
C ILE A 359 -17.37 6.29 1.00
N GLU A 360 -17.39 7.43 0.35
CA GLU A 360 -16.53 8.58 0.67
C GLU A 360 -17.37 9.83 0.91
N ASN A 361 -17.01 10.59 1.93
CA ASN A 361 -17.54 11.92 2.18
C ASN A 361 -16.72 12.95 1.39
N ARG A 362 -17.31 13.56 0.38
CA ARG A 362 -16.69 14.59 -0.49
C ARG A 362 -16.92 16.02 -0.01
N SER A 363 -17.56 16.22 1.14
CA SER A 363 -17.69 17.54 1.76
C SER A 363 -16.47 17.88 2.62
N ASP A 364 -16.46 19.08 3.16
CA ASP A 364 -15.45 19.59 4.09
C ASP A 364 -15.77 19.38 5.57
N ARG A 365 -16.89 18.69 5.88
CA ARG A 365 -17.40 18.46 7.24
C ARG A 365 -17.66 16.97 7.48
N ILE A 366 -17.66 16.56 8.75
CA ILE A 366 -18.09 15.22 9.14
C ILE A 366 -19.59 15.05 8.84
N ILE A 367 -19.94 13.90 8.27
CA ILE A 367 -21.35 13.52 8.02
C ILE A 367 -21.69 12.31 8.89
N THR A 368 -22.74 12.42 9.68
CA THR A 368 -23.32 11.31 10.45
C THR A 368 -24.31 10.57 9.57
N LEU A 369 -24.13 9.26 9.41
CA LEU A 369 -24.95 8.41 8.54
C LEU A 369 -26.11 7.71 9.27
N ASP A 370 -26.49 8.15 10.44
CA ASP A 370 -27.62 7.56 11.17
C ASP A 370 -28.93 7.68 10.35
N GLY A 371 -29.51 6.51 10.05
CA GLY A 371 -30.71 6.42 9.23
C GLY A 371 -30.49 6.41 7.72
N PHE A 372 -29.26 6.61 7.24
CA PHE A 372 -28.93 6.35 5.84
C PHE A 372 -28.89 4.86 5.57
N GLN A 373 -29.01 4.48 4.30
CA GLN A 373 -28.99 3.07 3.85
C GLN A 373 -28.21 2.93 2.55
N LEU A 374 -27.48 1.83 2.42
CA LEU A 374 -27.15 1.28 1.10
C LEU A 374 -28.33 0.43 0.62
N ILE A 375 -28.65 0.50 -0.66
CA ILE A 375 -29.74 -0.24 -1.28
C ILE A 375 -29.21 -0.93 -2.54
N ASP A 376 -29.49 -2.23 -2.69
CA ASP A 376 -29.13 -2.98 -3.89
C ASP A 376 -30.18 -2.86 -5.01
N HIS A 377 -29.90 -3.49 -6.16
CA HIS A 377 -30.80 -3.49 -7.35
C HIS A 377 -32.17 -4.15 -7.14
N LYS A 378 -32.43 -4.78 -5.96
CA LYS A 378 -33.71 -5.38 -5.57
C LYS A 378 -34.35 -4.65 -4.41
N ASP A 379 -33.96 -3.40 -4.17
CA ASP A 379 -34.43 -2.55 -3.09
C ASP A 379 -34.20 -3.13 -1.68
N ARG A 380 -33.17 -3.96 -1.50
CA ARG A 380 -32.83 -4.54 -0.19
C ARG A 380 -31.83 -3.64 0.51
N PRO A 381 -32.10 -3.24 1.77
CA PRO A 381 -31.27 -2.30 2.49
C PRO A 381 -30.14 -2.95 3.28
N GLU A 382 -29.02 -2.19 3.45
CA GLU A 382 -28.01 -2.34 4.49
C GLU A 382 -27.97 -1.01 5.25
N PRO A 383 -28.39 -0.97 6.51
CA PRO A 383 -28.46 0.28 7.29
C PRO A 383 -27.06 0.81 7.62
N LEU A 384 -26.90 2.13 7.57
CA LEU A 384 -25.68 2.83 7.94
C LEU A 384 -25.88 3.51 9.30
N SER A 385 -24.85 3.42 10.17
CA SER A 385 -24.80 4.09 11.46
C SER A 385 -23.34 4.32 11.83
N MET A 386 -22.75 5.38 11.27
CA MET A 386 -21.37 5.77 11.50
C MET A 386 -21.13 7.22 11.11
N ASP A 387 -20.07 7.83 11.63
CA ASP A 387 -19.57 9.11 11.16
C ASP A 387 -18.53 8.89 10.07
N ILE A 388 -18.64 9.65 8.98
CA ILE A 388 -17.65 9.66 7.90
C ILE A 388 -16.97 11.02 7.81
N VAL A 389 -15.63 11.01 7.91
CA VAL A 389 -14.82 12.21 7.82
C VAL A 389 -14.54 12.59 6.37
N PRO A 390 -14.25 13.88 6.08
CA PRO A 390 -13.96 14.33 4.73
C PRO A 390 -12.84 13.56 4.04
N ASN A 391 -13.04 13.18 2.77
CA ASN A 391 -12.06 12.55 1.90
C ASN A 391 -11.41 11.26 2.46
N GLN A 392 -12.14 10.53 3.31
CA GLN A 392 -11.72 9.22 3.81
C GLN A 392 -12.78 8.19 3.46
N PRO A 393 -12.48 7.25 2.54
CA PRO A 393 -13.39 6.15 2.25
C PRO A 393 -13.58 5.25 3.47
N VAL A 394 -14.81 4.88 3.70
CA VAL A 394 -15.19 3.93 4.76
C VAL A 394 -15.83 2.71 4.12
N ARG A 395 -15.36 1.54 4.53
CA ARG A 395 -15.88 0.27 4.06
C ARG A 395 -17.11 -0.14 4.85
N VAL A 396 -18.20 -0.39 4.13
CA VAL A 396 -19.44 -0.94 4.65
C VAL A 396 -19.53 -2.40 4.21
N VAL A 397 -19.46 -3.31 5.16
CA VAL A 397 -19.58 -4.76 4.92
C VAL A 397 -21.04 -5.12 4.73
N VAL A 398 -21.36 -5.87 3.67
CA VAL A 398 -22.71 -6.38 3.42
C VAL A 398 -22.97 -7.58 4.32
N THR A 399 -23.83 -7.39 5.32
CA THR A 399 -23.97 -8.37 6.42
C THR A 399 -24.81 -9.58 6.08
N ARG A 400 -25.73 -9.46 5.07
CA ARG A 400 -26.72 -10.50 4.73
C ARG A 400 -27.45 -11.06 5.96
N SER A 401 -27.76 -10.20 6.91
CA SER A 401 -28.30 -10.58 8.22
C SER A 401 -29.67 -11.26 8.15
N THR A 402 -30.43 -11.02 7.07
CA THR A 402 -31.73 -11.62 6.80
C THR A 402 -31.88 -11.91 5.30
N GLN A 403 -32.93 -12.65 4.90
CA GLN A 403 -33.24 -12.86 3.48
C GLN A 403 -33.57 -11.56 2.71
N ASN A 404 -33.97 -10.53 3.42
CA ASN A 404 -34.31 -9.22 2.85
C ASN A 404 -33.17 -8.20 2.99
N SER A 405 -32.01 -8.59 3.51
CA SER A 405 -30.82 -7.72 3.57
C SER A 405 -30.15 -7.60 2.20
N MET A 406 -29.43 -6.49 2.02
CA MET A 406 -28.64 -6.22 0.83
C MET A 406 -27.73 -7.40 0.44
N GLN A 407 -27.58 -7.64 -0.85
CA GLN A 407 -26.65 -8.63 -1.44
C GLN A 407 -26.09 -8.05 -2.73
N LEU A 408 -24.80 -8.15 -2.92
CA LEU A 408 -24.18 -7.85 -4.20
C LEU A 408 -24.23 -9.12 -5.08
N THR A 409 -24.46 -8.94 -6.37
CA THR A 409 -24.55 -10.09 -7.30
C THR A 409 -23.30 -10.13 -8.18
N ASN A 410 -22.69 -11.30 -8.32
CA ASN A 410 -21.50 -11.50 -9.16
C ASN A 410 -21.78 -11.22 -10.65
N SER A 411 -23.06 -11.24 -11.05
CA SER A 411 -23.48 -10.97 -12.44
C SER A 411 -23.67 -9.50 -12.79
N GLY A 412 -23.41 -8.61 -11.84
CA GLY A 412 -23.66 -7.17 -11.97
C GLY A 412 -24.95 -6.71 -11.31
N GLY A 413 -25.07 -5.42 -11.06
CA GLY A 413 -26.21 -4.83 -10.37
C GLY A 413 -26.06 -3.33 -10.16
N SER A 414 -26.79 -2.78 -9.21
CA SER A 414 -26.62 -1.40 -8.76
C SER A 414 -26.60 -1.31 -7.24
N VAL A 415 -25.91 -0.27 -6.75
CA VAL A 415 -25.90 0.13 -5.34
C VAL A 415 -26.21 1.61 -5.26
N SER A 416 -27.08 1.96 -4.34
CA SER A 416 -27.46 3.34 -4.06
C SER A 416 -27.25 3.68 -2.59
N VAL A 417 -26.84 4.93 -2.29
CA VAL A 417 -26.92 5.53 -0.96
C VAL A 417 -28.18 6.38 -0.93
N VAL A 418 -29.04 6.18 0.06
CA VAL A 418 -30.22 6.99 0.29
C VAL A 418 -30.19 7.60 1.71
N ASP A 419 -30.71 8.82 1.84
CA ASP A 419 -30.83 9.49 3.12
C ASP A 419 -32.05 8.96 3.93
N PRO A 420 -32.22 9.40 5.20
CA PRO A 420 -33.36 8.98 6.04
C PRO A 420 -34.75 9.32 5.47
N THR A 421 -34.82 10.19 4.46
CA THR A 421 -36.08 10.56 3.79
C THR A 421 -36.36 9.69 2.56
N GLY A 422 -35.39 8.82 2.19
CA GLY A 422 -35.43 8.01 0.97
C GLY A 422 -34.94 8.74 -0.29
N LYS A 423 -34.34 9.92 -0.13
CA LYS A 423 -33.76 10.67 -1.23
C LYS A 423 -32.45 10.03 -1.68
N LEU A 424 -32.27 9.85 -2.97
CA LEU A 424 -31.03 9.36 -3.58
C LEU A 424 -29.89 10.36 -3.37
N ILE A 425 -28.77 9.88 -2.84
CA ILE A 425 -27.54 10.65 -2.63
C ILE A 425 -26.44 10.24 -3.62
N SER A 426 -26.27 8.93 -3.84
CA SER A 426 -25.31 8.40 -4.81
C SER A 426 -25.82 7.07 -5.34
N LYS A 427 -25.54 6.80 -6.60
CA LYS A 427 -25.88 5.51 -7.24
C LYS A 427 -24.76 5.11 -8.18
N VAL A 428 -24.41 3.84 -8.17
CA VAL A 428 -23.52 3.23 -9.15
C VAL A 428 -24.15 1.99 -9.74
N GLU A 429 -23.86 1.75 -11.00
CA GLU A 429 -24.17 0.47 -11.67
C GLU A 429 -22.87 -0.24 -11.95
N TYR A 430 -22.80 -1.52 -11.63
CA TYR A 430 -21.60 -2.31 -11.83
C TYR A 430 -21.86 -3.52 -12.72
N PRO A 431 -20.88 -3.86 -13.60
CA PRO A 431 -20.98 -5.03 -14.49
C PRO A 431 -20.77 -6.34 -13.72
N LYS A 432 -20.82 -7.44 -14.45
CA LYS A 432 -20.38 -8.74 -13.94
C LYS A 432 -18.93 -8.61 -13.44
N SER A 433 -18.68 -9.03 -12.19
CA SER A 433 -17.35 -9.04 -11.60
C SER A 433 -16.76 -10.44 -11.57
N SER A 434 -15.43 -10.53 -11.76
CA SER A 434 -14.65 -11.73 -11.57
C SER A 434 -14.33 -11.95 -10.08
N ASP A 435 -13.89 -13.15 -9.70
CA ASP A 435 -13.50 -13.46 -8.32
C ASP A 435 -12.44 -12.49 -7.81
N GLY A 436 -12.72 -11.81 -6.70
CA GLY A 436 -11.84 -10.85 -6.09
C GLY A 436 -11.71 -9.49 -6.81
N GLU A 437 -12.46 -9.28 -7.89
CA GLU A 437 -12.42 -8.04 -8.67
C GLU A 437 -13.01 -6.87 -7.88
N LEU A 438 -12.20 -5.82 -7.70
CA LEU A 438 -12.61 -4.58 -7.09
C LEU A 438 -13.02 -3.58 -8.17
N LEU A 439 -14.25 -3.10 -8.09
CA LEU A 439 -14.81 -2.13 -9.03
C LEU A 439 -14.73 -0.73 -8.42
N PHE A 440 -14.17 0.23 -9.16
CA PHE A 440 -14.02 1.62 -8.71
C PHE A 440 -14.97 2.56 -9.46
N PHE A 441 -15.40 3.62 -8.77
CA PHE A 441 -16.35 4.61 -9.27
C PHE A 441 -15.84 6.03 -9.05
N THR A 442 -16.20 6.96 -9.95
CA THR A 442 -15.88 8.39 -9.86
C THR A 442 -17.12 9.25 -9.82
#